data_3138555cbf1b4bf424385e43a0aeab40
#
_entry.id   3138555cbf1b4bf424385e43a0aeab40
#
_cell.length_a   1.000
_cell.length_b   1.000
_cell.length_c   1.000
_cell.angle_alpha   90.00
_cell.angle_beta   90.00
_cell.angle_gamma   90.00
#
_symmetry.space_group_name_H-M   'P 1'
#
loop_
_entity.id
_entity.type
_entity.pdbx_description
1 polymer ?
#
loop_
_entity_poly.entity_id
_entity_poly.type
_entity_poly.pdbx_seq_one_letter_code
_entity_poly.pdbx_strand_id
1 'polypeptide(L)'
;NKRKQNTICNLALYLYNCNINTEDDLAEWILDDGNAESLLEINGVGRKTIDYMKLLSGQQAIPIDRHMFQFLEIAGVLTADYKEASRILRKTASVLEVGESVLDKTIWNYMSQKKSDGQMSIFDIFGDIMV
;
A
#
# COMPACT_ATOMS: atom_id res chain seq x y z
N ASN A 1 13.37 -6.07 17.32
CA ASN A 1 12.01 -6.17 17.89
C ASN A 1 11.48 -7.59 17.75
N LYS A 2 11.30 -8.26 18.86
CA LYS A 2 10.86 -9.66 18.95
C LYS A 2 9.50 -9.91 18.28
N ARG A 3 8.60 -8.92 18.38
CA ARG A 3 7.25 -9.01 17.77
C ARG A 3 7.33 -9.05 16.24
N LYS A 4 8.16 -8.20 15.65
CA LYS A 4 8.35 -8.19 14.19
C LYS A 4 9.00 -9.48 13.70
N GLN A 5 9.98 -9.98 14.45
CA GLN A 5 10.66 -11.25 14.14
C GLN A 5 9.67 -12.40 14.14
N ASN A 6 8.80 -12.47 15.14
CA ASN A 6 7.78 -13.53 15.23
C ASN A 6 6.80 -13.45 14.06
N THR A 7 6.37 -12.25 13.68
CA THR A 7 5.48 -12.05 12.53
C THR A 7 6.13 -12.55 11.24
N ILE A 8 7.40 -12.20 11.01
CA ILE A 8 8.15 -12.63 9.83
C ILE A 8 8.27 -14.15 9.79
N CYS A 9 8.62 -14.77 10.92
CA CYS A 9 8.72 -16.23 10.99
C CYS A 9 7.38 -16.92 10.73
N ASN A 10 6.31 -16.40 11.31
CA ASN A 10 4.96 -16.97 11.13
C ASN A 10 4.49 -16.82 9.68
N LEU A 11 4.75 -15.67 9.06
CA LEU A 11 4.43 -15.44 7.66
C LEU A 11 5.21 -16.40 6.75
N ALA A 12 6.51 -16.53 6.97
CA ALA A 12 7.35 -17.44 6.20
C ALA A 12 6.88 -18.89 6.31
N LEU A 13 6.55 -19.32 7.53
CA LEU A 13 6.05 -20.67 7.76
C LEU A 13 4.70 -20.91 7.08
N TYR A 14 3.80 -19.94 7.16
CA TYR A 14 2.50 -20.01 6.51
C TYR A 14 2.64 -20.18 4.99
N LEU A 15 3.48 -19.34 4.36
CA LEU A 15 3.72 -19.40 2.92
C LEU A 15 4.38 -20.74 2.53
N TYR A 16 5.33 -21.21 3.31
CA TYR A 16 5.97 -22.49 3.10
C TYR A 16 4.95 -23.64 3.12
N ASN A 17 4.02 -23.61 4.08
CA ASN A 17 2.97 -24.61 4.20
C ASN A 17 1.95 -24.53 3.05
N CYS A 18 1.87 -23.40 2.37
CA CYS A 18 1.05 -23.22 1.16
C CYS A 18 1.84 -23.55 -0.12
N ASN A 19 3.04 -24.11 -0.01
CA ASN A 19 3.94 -24.42 -1.14
C ASN A 19 4.41 -23.19 -1.91
N ILE A 20 4.50 -22.05 -1.23
CA ILE A 20 5.03 -20.81 -1.80
C ILE A 20 6.51 -20.74 -1.47
N ASN A 21 7.37 -21.03 -2.44
CA ASN A 21 8.81 -21.13 -2.23
C ASN A 21 9.62 -20.11 -3.05
N THR A 22 8.98 -19.45 -4.03
CA THR A 22 9.63 -18.47 -4.91
C THR A 22 8.80 -17.21 -5.01
N GLU A 23 9.41 -16.15 -5.54
CA GLU A 23 8.70 -14.91 -5.83
C GLU A 23 7.58 -15.12 -6.85
N ASP A 24 7.82 -15.95 -7.85
CA ASP A 24 6.81 -16.27 -8.87
C ASP A 24 5.62 -17.03 -8.27
N ASP A 25 5.88 -17.96 -7.36
CA ASP A 25 4.82 -18.64 -6.62
C ASP A 25 3.95 -17.65 -5.85
N LEU A 26 4.60 -16.72 -5.15
CA LEU A 26 3.88 -15.69 -4.38
C LEU A 26 3.07 -14.77 -5.30
N ALA A 27 3.66 -14.33 -6.38
CA ALA A 27 3.00 -13.43 -7.34
C ALA A 27 1.71 -14.06 -7.90
N GLU A 28 1.75 -15.33 -8.23
CA GLU A 28 0.58 -16.07 -8.72
C GLU A 28 -0.44 -16.31 -7.61
N TRP A 29 0.01 -16.75 -6.45
CA TRP A 29 -0.85 -17.12 -5.32
C TRP A 29 -1.63 -15.93 -4.77
N ILE A 30 -0.99 -14.77 -4.66
CA ILE A 30 -1.59 -13.56 -4.07
C ILE A 30 -2.57 -12.85 -5.00
N LEU A 31 -2.66 -13.26 -6.28
CA LEU A 31 -3.69 -12.78 -7.21
C LEU A 31 -5.10 -13.17 -6.76
N ASP A 32 -5.23 -14.29 -6.08
CA ASP A 32 -6.49 -14.73 -5.51
C ASP A 32 -6.81 -13.95 -4.24
N ASP A 33 -7.94 -13.26 -4.22
CA ASP A 33 -8.35 -12.42 -3.08
C ASP A 33 -8.55 -13.25 -1.80
N GLY A 34 -9.05 -14.48 -1.92
CA GLY A 34 -9.20 -15.39 -0.79
C GLY A 34 -7.86 -15.76 -0.17
N ASN A 35 -6.85 -16.01 -1.00
CA ASN A 35 -5.49 -16.25 -0.54
C ASN A 35 -4.92 -15.03 0.18
N ALA A 36 -5.06 -13.85 -0.41
CA ALA A 36 -4.59 -12.60 0.20
C ALA A 36 -5.27 -12.35 1.54
N GLU A 37 -6.58 -12.51 1.63
CA GLU A 37 -7.34 -12.34 2.88
C GLU A 37 -6.93 -13.33 3.97
N SER A 38 -6.52 -14.55 3.59
CA SER A 38 -6.08 -15.57 4.55
C SER A 38 -4.86 -15.13 5.35
N LEU A 39 -4.03 -14.25 4.80
CA LEU A 39 -2.86 -13.72 5.49
C LEU A 39 -3.21 -12.88 6.72
N LEU A 40 -4.42 -12.34 6.80
CA LEU A 40 -4.88 -11.58 7.96
C LEU A 40 -5.00 -12.43 9.23
N GLU A 41 -5.05 -13.75 9.10
CA GLU A 41 -5.07 -14.68 10.25
C GLU A 41 -3.71 -14.74 10.97
N ILE A 42 -2.64 -14.32 10.29
CA ILE A 42 -1.30 -14.30 10.88
C ILE A 42 -1.17 -13.10 11.80
N ASN A 43 -0.82 -13.34 13.05
CA ASN A 43 -0.65 -12.27 14.03
C ASN A 43 0.44 -11.28 13.59
N GLY A 44 0.08 -10.01 13.51
CA GLY A 44 0.98 -8.93 13.07
C GLY A 44 0.88 -8.61 11.59
N VAL A 45 0.11 -9.38 10.80
CA VAL A 45 -0.14 -9.09 9.39
C VAL A 45 -1.48 -8.37 9.25
N GLY A 46 -1.43 -7.16 8.72
CA GLY A 46 -2.61 -6.36 8.40
C GLY A 46 -2.73 -6.10 6.92
N ARG A 47 -3.73 -5.34 6.53
CA ARG A 47 -3.99 -5.01 5.12
C ARG A 47 -2.82 -4.27 4.46
N LYS A 48 -2.13 -3.42 5.20
CA LYS A 48 -0.96 -2.72 4.70
C LYS A 48 0.15 -3.69 4.29
N THR A 49 0.38 -4.72 5.09
CA THR A 49 1.38 -5.76 4.77
C THR A 49 0.99 -6.50 3.48
N ILE A 50 -0.28 -6.84 3.33
CA ILE A 50 -0.80 -7.51 2.12
C ILE A 50 -0.59 -6.63 0.89
N ASP A 51 -0.91 -5.35 0.98
CA ASP A 51 -0.73 -4.41 -0.12
C ASP A 51 0.73 -4.24 -0.51
N TYR A 52 1.65 -4.21 0.47
CA TYR A 52 3.09 -4.22 0.19
C TYR A 52 3.53 -5.51 -0.50
N MET A 53 3.02 -6.65 -0.09
CA MET A 53 3.33 -7.93 -0.72
C MET A 53 2.84 -7.96 -2.17
N LYS A 54 1.65 -7.44 -2.43
CA LYS A 54 1.12 -7.29 -3.79
C LYS A 54 2.02 -6.39 -4.64
N LEU A 55 2.42 -5.24 -4.10
CA LEU A 55 3.28 -4.29 -4.79
C LEU A 55 4.64 -4.90 -5.12
N LEU A 56 5.26 -5.60 -4.16
CA LEU A 56 6.53 -6.30 -4.36
C LEU A 56 6.42 -7.45 -5.37
N SER A 57 5.23 -8.02 -5.51
CA SER A 57 4.95 -9.08 -6.48
C SER A 57 4.61 -8.57 -7.88
N GLY A 58 4.72 -7.25 -8.10
CA GLY A 58 4.45 -6.63 -9.40
C GLY A 58 3.01 -6.27 -9.66
N GLN A 59 2.14 -6.37 -8.67
CA GLN A 59 0.73 -5.97 -8.80
C GLN A 59 0.54 -4.50 -8.46
N GLN A 60 -0.57 -3.95 -8.94
CA GLN A 60 -0.98 -2.60 -8.58
C GLN A 60 -1.59 -2.59 -7.18
N ALA A 61 -1.04 -1.77 -6.29
CA ALA A 61 -1.53 -1.61 -4.93
C ALA A 61 -1.11 -0.25 -4.38
N ILE A 62 -1.88 0.26 -3.42
CA ILE A 62 -1.56 1.47 -2.68
C ILE A 62 -1.58 1.12 -1.19
N PRO A 63 -0.43 0.76 -0.59
CA PRO A 63 -0.36 0.56 0.85
C PRO A 63 -0.69 1.87 1.58
N ILE A 64 -1.63 1.81 2.52
CA ILE A 64 -2.07 3.01 3.24
C ILE A 64 -1.27 3.11 4.54
N ASP A 65 -0.25 3.94 4.51
CA ASP A 65 0.56 4.26 5.66
C ASP A 65 0.19 5.63 6.24
N ARG A 66 0.96 6.07 7.23
CA ARG A 66 0.77 7.37 7.87
C ARG A 66 0.80 8.53 6.86
N HIS A 67 1.66 8.45 5.85
CA HIS A 67 1.79 9.50 4.84
C HIS A 67 0.54 9.62 3.99
N MET A 68 -0.08 8.49 3.65
CA MET A 68 -1.33 8.46 2.89
C MET A 68 -2.48 9.08 3.67
N PHE A 69 -2.61 8.77 4.96
CA PHE A 69 -3.63 9.39 5.81
C PHE A 69 -3.40 10.90 5.93
N GLN A 70 -2.16 11.33 6.11
CA GLN A 70 -1.82 12.76 6.18
C GLN A 70 -2.12 13.47 4.85
N PHE A 71 -1.83 12.83 3.73
CA PHE A 71 -2.16 13.38 2.41
C PHE A 71 -3.66 13.56 2.25
N LEU A 72 -4.45 12.56 2.61
CA LEU A 72 -5.91 12.65 2.56
C LEU A 72 -6.44 13.77 3.46
N GLU A 73 -5.87 13.93 4.65
CA GLU A 73 -6.22 15.02 5.56
C GLU A 73 -5.95 16.40 4.93
N ILE A 74 -4.80 16.58 4.29
CA ILE A 74 -4.46 17.80 3.55
C ILE A 74 -5.47 18.07 2.43
N ALA A 75 -5.94 17.02 1.77
CA ALA A 75 -6.95 17.10 0.71
C ALA A 75 -8.37 17.32 1.25
N GLY A 76 -8.55 17.40 2.57
CA GLY A 76 -9.85 17.61 3.20
C GLY A 76 -10.64 16.34 3.44
N VAL A 77 -10.01 15.18 3.31
CA VAL A 77 -10.65 13.87 3.55
C VAL A 77 -10.21 13.35 4.92
N LEU A 78 -11.12 13.41 5.88
CA LEU A 78 -10.86 12.92 7.24
C LEU A 78 -11.36 11.49 7.36
N THR A 79 -10.44 10.55 7.30
CA THR A 79 -10.73 9.13 7.49
C THR A 79 -9.60 8.46 8.26
N ALA A 80 -9.94 7.51 9.11
CA ALA A 80 -8.99 6.65 9.80
C ALA A 80 -9.17 5.18 9.37
N ASP A 81 -10.11 4.90 8.48
CA ASP A 81 -10.40 3.56 8.00
C ASP A 81 -9.53 3.22 6.79
N TYR A 82 -8.77 2.13 6.91
CA TYR A 82 -7.87 1.66 5.86
C TYR A 82 -8.61 1.37 4.55
N LYS A 83 -9.73 0.66 4.63
CA LYS A 83 -10.51 0.29 3.43
C LYS A 83 -11.05 1.51 2.71
N GLU A 84 -11.57 2.47 3.47
CA GLU A 84 -12.08 3.71 2.90
C GLU A 84 -10.98 4.52 2.23
N ALA A 85 -9.84 4.69 2.90
CA ALA A 85 -8.69 5.38 2.35
C ALA A 85 -8.20 4.71 1.07
N SER A 86 -8.10 3.39 1.08
CA SER A 86 -7.71 2.60 -0.11
C SER A 86 -8.68 2.81 -1.26
N ARG A 87 -9.98 2.74 -0.98
CA ARG A 87 -11.03 2.95 -1.99
C ARG A 87 -10.93 4.34 -2.63
N ILE A 88 -10.75 5.36 -1.81
CA ILE A 88 -10.65 6.74 -2.28
C ILE A 88 -9.42 6.92 -3.18
N LEU A 89 -8.26 6.46 -2.75
CA LEU A 89 -7.02 6.60 -3.52
C LEU A 89 -7.04 5.77 -4.80
N ARG A 90 -7.58 4.57 -4.77
CA ARG A 90 -7.74 3.76 -5.97
C ARG A 90 -8.70 4.41 -6.98
N LYS A 91 -9.79 4.99 -6.48
CA LYS A 91 -10.72 5.75 -7.34
C LYS A 91 -10.03 6.98 -7.92
N THR A 92 -9.22 7.67 -7.14
CA THR A 92 -8.44 8.81 -7.60
C THR A 92 -7.50 8.42 -8.73
N ALA A 93 -6.77 7.32 -8.59
CA ALA A 93 -5.89 6.80 -9.64
C ALA A 93 -6.68 6.52 -10.93
N SER A 94 -7.85 5.91 -10.79
CA SER A 94 -8.73 5.60 -11.92
C SER A 94 -9.20 6.88 -12.64
N VAL A 95 -9.64 7.87 -11.88
CA VAL A 95 -10.11 9.16 -12.45
C VAL A 95 -8.98 9.89 -13.16
N LEU A 96 -7.78 9.85 -12.60
CA LEU A 96 -6.60 10.48 -13.20
C LEU A 96 -5.98 9.65 -14.32
N GLU A 97 -6.48 8.46 -14.55
CA GLU A 97 -5.95 7.52 -15.55
C GLU A 97 -4.46 7.22 -15.35
N VAL A 98 -4.05 7.07 -14.08
CA VAL A 98 -2.68 6.67 -13.70
C VAL A 98 -2.71 5.34 -12.97
N GLY A 99 -1.58 4.62 -13.00
CA GLY A 99 -1.44 3.39 -12.23
C GLY A 99 -1.43 3.68 -10.73
N GLU A 100 -1.96 2.75 -9.94
CA GLU A 100 -1.99 2.87 -8.47
C GLU A 100 -0.58 3.05 -7.90
N SER A 101 0.41 2.33 -8.43
CA SER A 101 1.80 2.43 -8.00
C SER A 101 2.40 3.81 -8.32
N VAL A 102 2.00 4.42 -9.43
CA VAL A 102 2.44 5.76 -9.81
C VAL A 102 1.88 6.78 -8.82
N LEU A 103 0.59 6.66 -8.48
CA LEU A 103 -0.05 7.54 -7.50
C LEU A 103 0.63 7.42 -6.13
N ASP A 104 0.85 6.19 -5.68
CA ASP A 104 1.53 5.90 -4.42
C ASP A 104 2.90 6.59 -4.35
N LYS A 105 3.72 6.38 -5.35
CA LYS A 105 5.06 6.97 -5.43
C LYS A 105 5.02 8.50 -5.45
N THR A 106 4.07 9.07 -6.20
CA THR A 106 3.93 10.51 -6.32
C THR A 106 3.53 11.14 -4.98
N ILE A 107 2.57 10.55 -4.28
CA ILE A 107 2.16 11.01 -2.95
C ILE A 107 3.31 10.90 -1.96
N TRP A 108 4.02 9.77 -1.98
CA TRP A 108 5.16 9.56 -1.10
C TRP A 108 6.24 10.62 -1.32
N ASN A 109 6.59 10.90 -2.58
CA ASN A 109 7.57 11.91 -2.93
C ASN A 109 7.14 13.30 -2.43
N TYR A 110 5.88 13.67 -2.65
CA TYR A 110 5.34 14.94 -2.19
C TYR A 110 5.42 15.08 -0.66
N MET A 111 4.96 14.06 0.06
CA MET A 111 4.95 14.11 1.52
C MET A 111 6.37 14.13 2.10
N SER A 112 7.32 13.48 1.43
CA SER A 112 8.73 13.50 1.83
C SER A 112 9.35 14.87 1.62
N GLN A 113 9.08 15.53 0.48
CA GLN A 113 9.56 16.88 0.18
C GLN A 113 8.93 17.91 1.12
N LYS A 114 7.65 17.77 1.46
CA LYS A 114 6.95 18.65 2.38
C LYS A 114 7.64 18.72 3.75
N LYS A 115 8.23 17.61 4.21
CA LYS A 115 8.98 17.59 5.48
C LYS A 115 10.29 18.36 5.41
N SER A 116 10.94 18.41 4.24
CA SER A 116 12.24 19.06 4.09
C SER A 116 12.15 20.54 3.68
N ASP A 117 11.15 20.92 2.87
CA ASP A 117 11.10 22.24 2.21
C ASP A 117 9.93 23.12 2.65
N GLY A 118 9.10 22.69 3.63
CA GLY A 118 7.92 23.44 4.03
C GLY A 118 6.70 23.09 3.18
N GLN A 119 5.92 24.09 2.75
CA GLN A 119 4.62 23.81 2.11
C GLN A 119 4.70 23.78 0.58
N MET A 120 4.33 22.64 0.01
CA MET A 120 3.94 22.54 -1.39
C MET A 120 2.40 22.45 -1.47
N SER A 121 1.80 22.97 -2.53
CA SER A 121 0.35 22.90 -2.72
C SER A 121 -0.07 21.54 -3.31
N ILE A 122 -1.33 21.17 -3.09
CA ILE A 122 -1.92 19.96 -3.71
C ILE A 122 -1.87 20.07 -5.25
N PHE A 123 -2.00 21.28 -5.79
CA PHE A 123 -1.90 21.53 -7.24
C PHE A 123 -0.54 21.13 -7.81
N ASP A 124 0.54 21.27 -7.05
CA ASP A 124 1.87 20.85 -7.47
C ASP A 124 1.94 19.33 -7.66
N ILE A 125 1.29 18.56 -6.77
CA ILE A 125 1.18 17.12 -6.91
C ILE A 125 0.38 16.72 -8.14
N PHE A 126 -0.81 17.29 -8.32
CA PHE A 126 -1.68 16.95 -9.44
C PHE A 126 -1.04 17.35 -10.76
N GLY A 127 -0.28 18.46 -10.78
CA GLY A 127 0.52 18.84 -11.94
C GLY A 127 1.54 17.77 -12.31
N ASP A 128 2.26 17.23 -11.34
CA ASP A 128 3.25 16.15 -11.54
C ASP A 128 2.61 14.85 -12.05
N ILE A 129 1.42 14.52 -11.56
CA ILE A 129 0.69 13.32 -11.99
C ILE A 129 0.13 13.48 -13.40
N MET A 130 -0.35 14.68 -13.74
CA MET A 130 -1.03 14.95 -15.01
C MET A 130 -0.07 15.27 -16.18
N VAL A 131 1.18 15.50 -15.91
CA VAL A 131 2.23 15.68 -16.91
C VAL A 131 2.91 14.36 -17.21
#